data_f4afe2d6a32b961073068c14044b0751
#
_entry.id   f4afe2d6a32b961073068c14044b0751
#
_cell.length_a   1.000
_cell.length_b   1.000
_cell.length_c   1.000
_cell.angle_alpha   90.00
_cell.angle_beta   90.00
_cell.angle_gamma   90.00
#
_symmetry.space_group_name_H-M   'P 1'
#
loop_
_entity.id
_entity.type
_entity.pdbx_description
1 polymer ?
#
loop_
_entity_poly.entity_id
_entity_poly.type
_entity_poly.pdbx_seq_one_letter_code
_entity_poly.pdbx_strand_id
1 'polypeptide(L)'
;MPSPAPRLAALALLLCSTAIFAETADPTLEPKPASAATLAAQQRAKESLPAEDGRDAEFAQRGFLGSREDPIIRNGKGQPVWNLAGYDFVTGAAPASVHPSLWREMGILRHHGLYEVSDGVWQVRGFDVSNMTVVRGATGWIVIDPLTTRETAAAAMELVNAKLGARPVVAVIYSHSHADHFGGVRGVVTDAEVKSGKTAIIAPGKFMEETASENVMAGAAMGRRANYQFGVGLSPGPQGQMGSGIGMGVSGGEITLIAPTDTIERTGETRVVDGVALEFQIVSGSEAPSELNVYIVPHRTLLSAEMSTCSLHNILTPRGAKVRDTHAWAGFLDEALQLYGGRSDTVISSHCWPRFGQGEVNGMLASQRDNYRYLHDQSVRGMNQGQTPVELAEGITQPPELAQQWFNRGYYGTYSHNSKAVYQWYLGWYDANPVNLNPWPPQERAKRYVAAIGGP
;
A
#
# COMPACT_ATOMS: atom_id res chain seq x y z
N MET A 1 -9.56 -13.36 53.35
CA MET A 1 -10.52 -13.19 52.22
C MET A 1 -9.66 -12.99 50.98
N PRO A 2 -9.66 -13.88 50.01
CA PRO A 2 -8.89 -13.72 48.78
C PRO A 2 -9.67 -12.85 47.79
N SER A 3 -8.95 -11.90 47.21
CA SER A 3 -9.39 -10.98 46.15
C SER A 3 -9.71 -11.75 44.86
N PRO A 4 -10.78 -11.41 44.12
CA PRO A 4 -11.08 -12.08 42.87
C PRO A 4 -10.19 -11.54 41.74
N ALA A 5 -9.57 -12.45 41.01
CA ALA A 5 -8.84 -12.16 39.78
C ALA A 5 -9.83 -11.63 38.70
N PRO A 6 -9.38 -10.68 37.86
CA PRO A 6 -10.20 -10.20 36.77
C PRO A 6 -10.33 -11.27 35.69
N ARG A 7 -11.58 -11.67 35.40
CA ARG A 7 -11.92 -12.48 34.24
C ARG A 7 -11.71 -11.62 32.99
N LEU A 8 -10.68 -11.90 32.21
CA LEU A 8 -10.57 -11.41 30.84
C LEU A 8 -11.75 -11.95 30.04
N ALA A 9 -12.72 -11.08 29.79
CA ALA A 9 -13.75 -11.34 28.80
C ALA A 9 -13.06 -11.37 27.43
N ALA A 10 -13.09 -12.54 26.79
CA ALA A 10 -12.70 -12.67 25.38
C ALA A 10 -13.72 -11.86 24.56
N LEU A 11 -13.33 -10.66 24.16
CA LEU A 11 -14.09 -9.84 23.21
C LEU A 11 -13.93 -10.50 21.84
N ALA A 12 -14.92 -11.31 21.47
CA ALA A 12 -15.05 -11.80 20.09
C ALA A 12 -15.30 -10.56 19.21
N LEU A 13 -14.27 -10.08 18.51
CA LEU A 13 -14.43 -9.08 17.46
C LEU A 13 -15.25 -9.74 16.34
N LEU A 14 -16.56 -9.48 16.32
CA LEU A 14 -17.36 -9.61 15.12
C LEU A 14 -16.94 -8.46 14.18
N LEU A 15 -15.89 -8.68 13.42
CA LEU A 15 -15.66 -7.95 12.18
C LEU A 15 -16.83 -8.37 11.27
N CYS A 16 -17.86 -7.53 11.18
CA CYS A 16 -18.84 -7.65 10.12
C CYS A 16 -18.14 -7.49 8.79
N SER A 17 -17.66 -8.61 8.23
CA SER A 17 -17.36 -8.71 6.82
C SER A 17 -18.67 -8.56 6.07
N THR A 18 -19.11 -7.33 5.80
CA THR A 18 -20.01 -7.11 4.70
C THR A 18 -19.24 -7.52 3.46
N ALA A 19 -19.46 -8.74 2.99
CA ALA A 19 -19.11 -9.13 1.64
C ALA A 19 -19.83 -8.12 0.73
N ILE A 20 -19.08 -7.09 0.31
CA ILE A 20 -19.53 -6.18 -0.71
C ILE A 20 -19.43 -7.00 -2.00
N PHE A 21 -20.50 -7.71 -2.32
CA PHE A 21 -20.71 -8.18 -3.68
C PHE A 21 -20.65 -6.92 -4.54
N ALA A 22 -19.80 -6.94 -5.56
CA ALA A 22 -19.89 -5.96 -6.62
C ALA A 22 -21.35 -6.01 -7.11
N GLU A 23 -22.14 -5.02 -6.70
CA GLU A 23 -23.44 -4.80 -7.27
C GLU A 23 -23.18 -4.69 -8.77
N THR A 24 -23.80 -5.54 -9.57
CA THR A 24 -23.63 -5.51 -11.02
C THR A 24 -23.87 -4.08 -11.45
N ALA A 25 -22.86 -3.46 -12.08
CA ALA A 25 -22.95 -2.08 -12.54
C ALA A 25 -24.31 -1.88 -13.20
N ASP A 26 -25.01 -0.83 -12.84
CA ASP A 26 -26.32 -0.51 -13.40
C ASP A 26 -26.20 -0.52 -14.92
N PRO A 27 -26.81 -1.49 -15.64
CA PRO A 27 -26.68 -1.61 -17.08
C PRO A 27 -27.24 -0.39 -17.85
N THR A 28 -27.91 0.53 -17.15
CA THR A 28 -28.40 1.77 -17.74
C THR A 28 -27.35 2.89 -17.76
N LEU A 29 -26.21 2.72 -17.09
CA LEU A 29 -25.10 3.68 -17.09
C LEU A 29 -24.08 3.28 -18.16
N GLU A 30 -24.40 3.56 -19.42
CA GLU A 30 -23.44 3.44 -20.53
C GLU A 30 -22.20 4.31 -20.24
N PRO A 31 -20.98 3.76 -20.28
CA PRO A 31 -19.77 4.53 -20.06
C PRO A 31 -19.64 5.64 -21.11
N LYS A 32 -19.44 6.87 -20.67
CA LYS A 32 -19.25 8.00 -21.58
C LYS A 32 -17.88 7.92 -22.26
N PRO A 33 -17.79 8.24 -23.56
CA PRO A 33 -16.51 8.37 -24.24
C PRO A 33 -15.69 9.53 -23.63
N ALA A 34 -14.35 9.44 -23.77
CA ALA A 34 -13.48 10.52 -23.34
C ALA A 34 -13.81 11.82 -24.09
N SER A 35 -13.95 12.92 -23.35
CA SER A 35 -14.20 14.23 -23.94
C SER A 35 -12.99 14.75 -24.73
N ALA A 36 -13.20 15.74 -25.61
CA ALA A 36 -12.10 16.40 -26.31
C ALA A 36 -11.06 17.00 -25.34
N ALA A 37 -11.50 17.53 -24.21
CA ALA A 37 -10.63 18.04 -23.16
C ALA A 37 -9.77 16.92 -22.53
N THR A 38 -10.37 15.77 -22.25
CA THR A 38 -9.66 14.59 -21.74
C THR A 38 -8.62 14.10 -22.76
N LEU A 39 -9.00 13.97 -24.02
CA LEU A 39 -8.08 13.55 -25.09
C LEU A 39 -6.87 14.50 -25.22
N ALA A 40 -7.12 15.83 -25.20
CA ALA A 40 -6.07 16.82 -25.24
C ALA A 40 -5.15 16.76 -24.00
N ALA A 41 -5.73 16.53 -22.81
CA ALA A 41 -4.94 16.35 -21.58
C ALA A 41 -4.07 15.09 -21.64
N GLN A 42 -4.61 13.97 -22.12
CA GLN A 42 -3.87 12.71 -22.29
C GLN A 42 -2.73 12.84 -23.33
N GLN A 43 -2.95 13.59 -24.41
CA GLN A 43 -1.92 13.86 -25.40
C GLN A 43 -0.77 14.68 -24.81
N ARG A 44 -1.06 15.76 -24.10
CA ARG A 44 -0.03 16.54 -23.38
C ARG A 44 0.70 15.71 -22.33
N ALA A 45 -0.01 14.83 -21.62
CA ALA A 45 0.63 13.93 -20.67
C ALA A 45 1.68 13.02 -21.32
N LYS A 46 1.38 12.48 -22.50
CA LYS A 46 2.35 11.63 -23.25
C LYS A 46 3.66 12.35 -23.55
N GLU A 47 3.61 13.65 -23.84
CA GLU A 47 4.78 14.46 -24.19
C GLU A 47 5.72 14.71 -23.00
N SER A 48 5.20 14.57 -21.76
CA SER A 48 5.94 14.80 -20.51
C SER A 48 6.31 13.52 -19.76
N LEU A 49 6.03 12.34 -20.31
CA LEU A 49 6.39 11.08 -19.66
C LEU A 49 7.89 10.85 -19.64
N PRO A 50 8.43 10.18 -18.59
CA PRO A 50 9.79 9.68 -18.61
C PRO A 50 10.05 8.77 -19.82
N ALA A 51 11.30 8.73 -20.27
CA ALA A 51 11.70 7.77 -21.28
C ALA A 51 11.48 6.33 -20.77
N GLU A 52 10.91 5.47 -21.61
CA GLU A 52 10.75 4.05 -21.29
C GLU A 52 12.03 3.31 -21.66
N ASP A 53 12.68 2.70 -20.68
CA ASP A 53 13.90 1.91 -20.85
C ASP A 53 13.69 0.40 -20.66
N GLY A 54 12.45 -0.01 -20.34
CA GLY A 54 12.06 -1.40 -20.14
C GLY A 54 12.51 -2.02 -18.83
N ARG A 55 13.26 -1.33 -17.98
CA ARG A 55 13.79 -1.88 -16.72
C ARG A 55 12.70 -2.30 -15.75
N ASP A 56 11.68 -1.47 -15.56
CA ASP A 56 10.59 -1.81 -14.65
C ASP A 56 9.84 -3.08 -15.08
N ALA A 57 9.58 -3.24 -16.38
CA ALA A 57 8.95 -4.43 -16.94
C ALA A 57 9.85 -5.68 -16.80
N GLU A 58 11.16 -5.52 -17.00
CA GLU A 58 12.14 -6.60 -16.79
C GLU A 58 12.19 -6.99 -15.32
N PHE A 59 12.32 -6.04 -14.39
CA PHE A 59 12.35 -6.30 -12.95
C PHE A 59 11.06 -6.96 -12.45
N ALA A 60 9.91 -6.54 -12.97
CA ALA A 60 8.62 -7.12 -12.60
C ALA A 60 8.47 -8.59 -13.03
N GLN A 61 9.15 -9.02 -14.07
CA GLN A 61 9.06 -10.39 -14.57
C GLN A 61 10.26 -11.27 -14.19
N ARG A 62 11.34 -10.66 -13.67
CA ARG A 62 12.54 -11.40 -13.26
C ARG A 62 12.20 -12.43 -12.19
N GLY A 63 12.76 -13.65 -12.36
CA GLY A 63 12.61 -14.74 -11.41
C GLY A 63 11.23 -15.40 -11.39
N PHE A 64 10.40 -15.23 -12.41
CA PHE A 64 9.07 -15.85 -12.48
C PHE A 64 9.15 -17.38 -12.47
N LEU A 65 8.51 -18.03 -11.49
CA LEU A 65 8.47 -19.49 -11.31
C LEU A 65 7.11 -20.10 -11.68
N GLY A 66 6.09 -19.28 -11.80
CA GLY A 66 4.74 -19.71 -12.17
C GLY A 66 3.64 -19.07 -11.36
N SER A 67 2.41 -19.34 -11.77
CA SER A 67 1.20 -18.88 -11.09
C SER A 67 0.22 -20.04 -10.93
N ARG A 68 -1.00 -19.75 -10.42
CA ARG A 68 -2.09 -20.73 -10.31
C ARG A 68 -2.71 -20.98 -11.70
N GLU A 69 -3.10 -22.23 -11.96
CA GLU A 69 -3.87 -22.60 -13.16
C GLU A 69 -5.31 -22.06 -13.09
N ASP A 70 -5.99 -22.24 -11.93
CA ASP A 70 -7.29 -21.58 -11.67
C ASP A 70 -7.05 -20.15 -11.19
N PRO A 71 -7.38 -19.12 -12.00
CA PRO A 71 -7.17 -17.73 -11.64
C PRO A 71 -8.13 -17.23 -10.55
N ILE A 72 -9.19 -17.98 -10.23
CA ILE A 72 -10.20 -17.57 -9.27
C ILE A 72 -9.89 -18.14 -7.89
N ILE A 73 -9.56 -17.27 -6.95
CA ILE A 73 -9.46 -17.64 -5.53
C ILE A 73 -10.86 -17.53 -4.91
N ARG A 74 -11.27 -18.57 -4.16
CA ARG A 74 -12.63 -18.68 -3.61
C ARG A 74 -12.59 -18.86 -2.11
N ASN A 75 -13.65 -18.38 -1.42
CA ASN A 75 -13.86 -18.67 -0.02
C ASN A 75 -14.44 -20.09 0.21
N GLY A 76 -14.59 -20.49 1.48
CA GLY A 76 -15.13 -21.81 1.85
C GLY A 76 -16.58 -22.08 1.41
N LYS A 77 -17.28 -21.07 0.87
CA LYS A 77 -18.62 -21.19 0.28
C LYS A 77 -18.58 -21.25 -1.25
N GLY A 78 -17.39 -21.31 -1.86
CA GLY A 78 -17.21 -21.32 -3.31
C GLY A 78 -17.38 -19.96 -3.99
N GLN A 79 -17.55 -18.89 -3.25
CA GLN A 79 -17.70 -17.54 -3.81
C GLN A 79 -16.31 -16.97 -4.17
N PRO A 80 -16.17 -16.26 -5.31
CA PRO A 80 -14.92 -15.65 -5.69
C PRO A 80 -14.55 -14.51 -4.71
N VAL A 81 -13.31 -14.47 -4.26
CA VAL A 81 -12.73 -13.42 -3.43
C VAL A 81 -11.66 -12.62 -4.17
N TRP A 82 -11.02 -13.24 -5.16
CA TRP A 82 -10.04 -12.60 -6.02
C TRP A 82 -9.97 -13.28 -7.38
N ASN A 83 -9.69 -12.50 -8.42
CA ASN A 83 -9.50 -13.00 -9.79
C ASN A 83 -8.15 -12.51 -10.31
N LEU A 84 -7.18 -13.40 -10.42
CA LEU A 84 -5.85 -13.11 -10.93
C LEU A 84 -5.86 -12.60 -12.38
N ALA A 85 -6.80 -13.09 -13.21
CA ALA A 85 -6.96 -12.69 -14.60
C ALA A 85 -7.83 -11.44 -14.80
N GLY A 86 -8.30 -10.83 -13.70
CA GLY A 86 -9.26 -9.72 -13.76
C GLY A 86 -8.77 -8.49 -14.54
N TYR A 87 -7.45 -8.36 -14.72
CA TYR A 87 -6.81 -7.22 -15.38
C TYR A 87 -6.03 -7.59 -16.64
N ASP A 88 -6.28 -8.76 -17.21
CA ASP A 88 -5.61 -9.21 -18.44
C ASP A 88 -5.93 -8.33 -19.66
N PHE A 89 -6.97 -7.50 -19.57
CA PHE A 89 -7.30 -6.50 -20.57
C PHE A 89 -6.25 -5.39 -20.71
N VAL A 90 -5.37 -5.19 -19.71
CA VAL A 90 -4.35 -4.13 -19.72
C VAL A 90 -3.19 -4.53 -20.61
N THR A 91 -3.40 -4.43 -21.94
CA THR A 91 -2.42 -4.79 -22.98
C THR A 91 -2.43 -3.76 -24.11
N GLY A 92 -1.31 -3.63 -24.81
CA GLY A 92 -1.21 -2.72 -25.94
C GLY A 92 -1.26 -1.24 -25.58
N ALA A 93 -1.75 -0.41 -26.51
CA ALA A 93 -1.79 1.05 -26.35
C ALA A 93 -2.87 1.48 -25.33
N ALA A 94 -2.57 2.52 -24.58
CA ALA A 94 -3.52 3.11 -23.63
C ALA A 94 -4.80 3.58 -24.34
N PRO A 95 -5.99 3.16 -23.90
CA PRO A 95 -7.25 3.66 -24.45
C PRO A 95 -7.47 5.13 -24.06
N ALA A 96 -8.31 5.82 -24.82
CA ALA A 96 -8.57 7.24 -24.64
C ALA A 96 -9.13 7.64 -23.25
N SER A 97 -9.77 6.70 -22.56
CA SER A 97 -10.35 6.89 -21.23
C SER A 97 -9.33 6.82 -20.09
N VAL A 98 -8.12 6.29 -20.34
CA VAL A 98 -7.10 6.04 -19.30
C VAL A 98 -5.88 6.91 -19.51
N HIS A 99 -5.34 7.45 -18.41
CA HIS A 99 -4.08 8.18 -18.45
C HIS A 99 -2.93 7.24 -18.90
N PRO A 100 -2.11 7.61 -19.90
CA PRO A 100 -1.13 6.71 -20.49
C PRO A 100 -0.08 6.18 -19.47
N SER A 101 0.30 7.00 -18.51
CA SER A 101 1.20 6.61 -17.44
C SER A 101 0.56 5.56 -16.51
N LEU A 102 -0.72 5.70 -16.17
CA LEU A 102 -1.43 4.71 -15.37
C LEU A 102 -1.58 3.37 -16.12
N TRP A 103 -1.85 3.43 -17.43
CA TRP A 103 -1.93 2.22 -18.26
C TRP A 103 -0.61 1.45 -18.26
N ARG A 104 0.53 2.16 -18.38
CA ARG A 104 1.86 1.56 -18.25
C ARG A 104 2.05 0.89 -16.90
N GLU A 105 1.78 1.62 -15.83
CA GLU A 105 1.93 1.13 -14.45
C GLU A 105 1.11 -0.13 -14.20
N MET A 106 -0.17 -0.09 -14.58
CA MET A 106 -1.05 -1.24 -14.43
C MET A 106 -0.65 -2.42 -15.33
N GLY A 107 -0.09 -2.15 -16.51
CA GLY A 107 0.47 -3.17 -17.40
C GLY A 107 1.62 -3.96 -16.76
N ILE A 108 2.38 -3.33 -15.86
CA ILE A 108 3.46 -3.97 -15.11
C ILE A 108 2.90 -4.66 -13.85
N LEU A 109 2.03 -3.99 -13.09
CA LEU A 109 1.46 -4.51 -11.84
C LEU A 109 0.52 -5.72 -12.03
N ARG A 110 -0.09 -5.89 -13.21
CA ARG A 110 -1.01 -7.01 -13.47
C ARG A 110 -0.36 -8.40 -13.46
N HIS A 111 0.97 -8.45 -13.54
CA HIS A 111 1.68 -9.74 -13.48
C HIS A 111 1.54 -10.36 -12.10
N HIS A 112 1.09 -11.62 -12.08
CA HIS A 112 0.83 -12.35 -10.84
C HIS A 112 1.56 -13.69 -10.80
N GLY A 113 1.93 -14.13 -9.63
CA GLY A 113 2.60 -15.43 -9.42
C GLY A 113 3.67 -15.41 -8.35
N LEU A 114 4.48 -16.46 -8.32
CA LEU A 114 5.66 -16.62 -7.48
C LEU A 114 6.91 -16.21 -8.26
N TYR A 115 7.73 -15.39 -7.64
CA TYR A 115 8.97 -14.84 -8.24
C TYR A 115 10.14 -15.03 -7.29
N GLU A 116 11.24 -15.53 -7.77
CA GLU A 116 12.51 -15.54 -7.05
C GLU A 116 13.11 -14.11 -7.07
N VAL A 117 13.40 -13.58 -5.90
CA VAL A 117 14.05 -12.27 -5.71
C VAL A 117 15.57 -12.45 -5.60
N SER A 118 15.98 -13.38 -4.75
CA SER A 118 17.35 -13.84 -4.58
C SER A 118 17.33 -15.28 -4.08
N ASP A 119 18.46 -16.00 -4.13
CA ASP A 119 18.49 -17.36 -3.55
C ASP A 119 18.02 -17.31 -2.09
N GLY A 120 16.92 -17.98 -1.80
CA GLY A 120 16.32 -18.04 -0.47
C GLY A 120 15.27 -16.97 -0.17
N VAL A 121 14.97 -16.04 -1.09
CA VAL A 121 13.91 -15.02 -0.93
C VAL A 121 13.02 -15.01 -2.16
N TRP A 122 11.71 -15.10 -1.94
CA TRP A 122 10.68 -15.08 -2.98
C TRP A 122 9.56 -14.09 -2.63
N GLN A 123 8.85 -13.62 -3.66
CA GLN A 123 7.60 -12.86 -3.49
C GLN A 123 6.46 -13.52 -4.27
N VAL A 124 5.29 -13.60 -3.63
CA VAL A 124 4.02 -13.81 -4.33
C VAL A 124 3.40 -12.44 -4.58
N ARG A 125 3.19 -12.12 -5.86
CA ARG A 125 2.66 -10.83 -6.33
C ARG A 125 1.36 -11.00 -7.09
N GLY A 126 0.48 -9.99 -7.04
CA GLY A 126 -0.79 -9.97 -7.78
C GLY A 126 -1.90 -10.84 -7.18
N PHE A 127 -1.68 -11.49 -6.04
CA PHE A 127 -2.69 -12.28 -5.31
C PHE A 127 -3.59 -11.41 -4.44
N ASP A 128 -3.19 -10.17 -4.22
CA ASP A 128 -3.90 -9.12 -3.52
C ASP A 128 -3.32 -7.75 -3.93
N VAL A 129 -3.73 -6.67 -3.27
CA VAL A 129 -3.13 -5.34 -3.46
C VAL A 129 -1.66 -5.32 -3.02
N SER A 130 -1.32 -6.04 -1.95
CA SER A 130 0.04 -6.18 -1.41
C SER A 130 0.75 -7.44 -1.90
N ASN A 131 2.04 -7.55 -1.61
CA ASN A 131 2.90 -8.69 -1.89
C ASN A 131 3.17 -9.49 -0.61
N MET A 132 3.22 -10.81 -0.72
CA MET A 132 3.72 -11.67 0.35
C MET A 132 5.17 -12.05 0.06
N THR A 133 6.08 -11.77 0.98
CA THR A 133 7.48 -12.19 0.88
C THR A 133 7.70 -13.47 1.69
N VAL A 134 8.44 -14.43 1.13
CA VAL A 134 8.77 -15.69 1.77
C VAL A 134 10.28 -15.87 1.79
N VAL A 135 10.83 -16.14 2.97
CA VAL A 135 12.27 -16.39 3.18
C VAL A 135 12.47 -17.81 3.66
N ARG A 136 13.47 -18.49 3.07
CA ARG A 136 13.82 -19.85 3.47
C ARG A 136 14.68 -19.84 4.74
N GLY A 137 14.11 -20.37 5.82
CA GLY A 137 14.87 -20.69 7.01
C GLY A 137 15.51 -22.08 6.95
N ALA A 138 16.19 -22.47 8.01
CA ALA A 138 16.82 -23.78 8.12
C ALA A 138 15.79 -24.92 8.10
N THR A 139 14.66 -24.75 8.79
CA THR A 139 13.63 -25.79 8.95
C THR A 139 12.29 -25.44 8.34
N GLY A 140 11.99 -24.14 8.14
CA GLY A 140 10.67 -23.67 7.70
C GLY A 140 10.72 -22.42 6.84
N TRP A 141 9.52 -21.85 6.64
CA TRP A 141 9.30 -20.57 5.97
C TRP A 141 9.19 -19.44 6.99
N ILE A 142 9.81 -18.31 6.71
CA ILE A 142 9.52 -17.01 7.33
C ILE A 142 8.68 -16.24 6.32
N VAL A 143 7.46 -15.86 6.70
CA VAL A 143 6.54 -15.12 5.86
C VAL A 143 6.50 -13.67 6.31
N ILE A 144 6.65 -12.73 5.39
CA ILE A 144 6.52 -11.29 5.66
C ILE A 144 5.31 -10.79 4.88
N ASP A 145 4.39 -10.11 5.56
CA ASP A 145 3.14 -9.57 5.06
C ASP A 145 2.23 -10.60 4.39
N PRO A 146 1.40 -11.32 5.17
CA PRO A 146 0.55 -12.39 4.67
C PRO A 146 -0.73 -11.91 3.95
N LEU A 147 -0.66 -10.82 3.15
CA LEU A 147 -1.77 -10.28 2.33
C LEU A 147 -2.98 -9.82 3.16
N THR A 148 -4.05 -9.39 2.46
CA THR A 148 -5.26 -8.83 3.10
C THR A 148 -6.18 -9.92 3.66
N THR A 149 -6.34 -11.04 2.93
CA THR A 149 -7.37 -12.03 3.30
C THR A 149 -6.81 -13.43 3.47
N ARG A 150 -7.48 -14.19 4.34
CA ARG A 150 -7.12 -15.58 4.62
C ARG A 150 -7.04 -16.41 3.34
N GLU A 151 -7.98 -16.20 2.42
CA GLU A 151 -8.09 -17.00 1.20
C GLU A 151 -6.95 -16.69 0.23
N THR A 152 -6.58 -15.42 0.04
CA THR A 152 -5.48 -15.05 -0.84
C THR A 152 -4.14 -15.49 -0.26
N ALA A 153 -3.94 -15.37 1.05
CA ALA A 153 -2.75 -15.83 1.73
C ALA A 153 -2.59 -17.37 1.68
N ALA A 154 -3.68 -18.11 1.90
CA ALA A 154 -3.68 -19.57 1.76
C ALA A 154 -3.32 -20.00 0.32
N ALA A 155 -3.93 -19.38 -0.68
CA ALA A 155 -3.65 -19.66 -2.09
C ALA A 155 -2.19 -19.30 -2.47
N ALA A 156 -1.64 -18.24 -1.90
CA ALA A 156 -0.24 -17.87 -2.07
C ALA A 156 0.70 -18.92 -1.46
N MET A 157 0.44 -19.39 -0.24
CA MET A 157 1.22 -20.44 0.41
C MET A 157 1.10 -21.80 -0.29
N GLU A 158 -0.08 -22.14 -0.83
CA GLU A 158 -0.24 -23.31 -1.71
C GLU A 158 0.71 -23.25 -2.91
N LEU A 159 0.78 -22.09 -3.59
CA LEU A 159 1.69 -21.90 -4.72
C LEU A 159 3.16 -22.01 -4.30
N VAL A 160 3.54 -21.37 -3.18
CA VAL A 160 4.90 -21.46 -2.61
C VAL A 160 5.27 -22.93 -2.36
N ASN A 161 4.43 -23.67 -1.63
CA ASN A 161 4.69 -25.07 -1.28
C ASN A 161 4.69 -25.99 -2.51
N ALA A 162 3.85 -25.73 -3.50
CA ALA A 162 3.83 -26.49 -4.75
C ALA A 162 5.11 -26.30 -5.58
N LYS A 163 5.69 -25.10 -5.59
CA LYS A 163 6.86 -24.77 -6.42
C LYS A 163 8.20 -25.02 -5.71
N LEU A 164 8.25 -24.80 -4.38
CA LEU A 164 9.49 -24.80 -3.61
C LEU A 164 9.59 -25.98 -2.62
N GLY A 165 8.53 -26.77 -2.50
CA GLY A 165 8.41 -27.85 -1.50
C GLY A 165 7.74 -27.37 -0.21
N ALA A 166 6.91 -28.23 0.37
CA ALA A 166 6.16 -27.93 1.58
C ALA A 166 7.09 -27.84 2.80
N ARG A 167 6.95 -26.77 3.58
CA ARG A 167 7.63 -26.53 4.86
C ARG A 167 6.68 -25.89 5.87
N PRO A 168 6.87 -26.08 7.17
CA PRO A 168 6.12 -25.35 8.19
C PRO A 168 6.46 -23.84 8.13
N VAL A 169 5.54 -22.99 8.54
CA VAL A 169 5.83 -21.58 8.77
C VAL A 169 6.31 -21.41 10.21
N VAL A 170 7.53 -20.94 10.38
CA VAL A 170 8.18 -20.79 11.69
C VAL A 170 8.11 -19.37 12.24
N ALA A 171 7.90 -18.39 11.36
CA ALA A 171 7.61 -17.01 11.76
C ALA A 171 6.76 -16.30 10.71
N VAL A 172 5.96 -15.35 11.20
CA VAL A 172 5.30 -14.33 10.37
C VAL A 172 5.77 -12.97 10.86
N ILE A 173 6.09 -12.07 9.94
CA ILE A 173 6.47 -10.69 10.23
C ILE A 173 5.43 -9.77 9.61
N TYR A 174 4.84 -8.90 10.40
CA TYR A 174 4.03 -7.79 9.89
C TYR A 174 4.90 -6.57 9.74
N SER A 175 5.01 -6.03 8.54
CA SER A 175 5.79 -4.81 8.31
C SER A 175 5.13 -3.61 8.96
N HIS A 176 3.80 -3.53 8.94
CA HIS A 176 3.06 -2.42 9.55
C HIS A 176 1.58 -2.75 9.83
N SER A 177 0.84 -1.78 10.38
CA SER A 177 -0.49 -1.96 10.97
C SER A 177 -1.68 -1.90 9.99
N HIS A 178 -1.46 -1.84 8.67
CA HIS A 178 -2.54 -1.90 7.69
C HIS A 178 -2.98 -3.34 7.40
N ALA A 179 -4.27 -3.51 7.09
CA ALA A 179 -4.89 -4.83 6.99
C ALA A 179 -4.32 -5.70 5.85
N ASP A 180 -3.84 -5.11 4.79
CA ASP A 180 -3.26 -5.81 3.66
C ASP A 180 -1.86 -6.39 3.92
N HIS A 181 -1.31 -6.16 5.12
CA HIS A 181 -0.02 -6.72 5.56
C HIS A 181 -0.14 -7.71 6.71
N PHE A 182 -1.33 -7.87 7.29
CA PHE A 182 -1.55 -8.86 8.35
C PHE A 182 -2.82 -9.70 8.18
N GLY A 183 -3.79 -9.21 7.40
CA GLY A 183 -5.16 -9.73 7.40
C GLY A 183 -5.30 -11.18 6.96
N GLY A 184 -4.39 -11.67 6.15
CA GLY A 184 -4.36 -13.06 5.68
C GLY A 184 -3.69 -14.05 6.63
N VAL A 185 -3.23 -13.65 7.82
CA VAL A 185 -2.38 -14.46 8.69
C VAL A 185 -2.94 -15.85 8.99
N ARG A 186 -4.27 -16.01 9.17
CA ARG A 186 -4.89 -17.33 9.39
C ARG A 186 -4.98 -18.20 8.12
N GLY A 187 -4.60 -17.69 6.96
CA GLY A 187 -4.33 -18.47 5.77
C GLY A 187 -2.93 -19.08 5.73
N VAL A 188 -2.04 -18.59 6.60
CA VAL A 188 -0.63 -18.96 6.66
C VAL A 188 -0.32 -19.82 7.88
N VAL A 189 -0.88 -19.46 9.06
CA VAL A 189 -0.66 -20.15 10.33
C VAL A 189 -1.94 -20.23 11.13
N THR A 190 -1.99 -21.15 12.11
CA THR A 190 -3.10 -21.31 13.04
C THR A 190 -2.79 -20.67 14.39
N ASP A 191 -3.84 -20.28 15.14
CA ASP A 191 -3.70 -19.82 16.53
C ASP A 191 -3.03 -20.87 17.43
N ALA A 192 -3.22 -22.17 17.14
CA ALA A 192 -2.63 -23.25 17.92
C ALA A 192 -1.11 -23.33 17.72
N GLU A 193 -0.60 -23.12 16.50
CA GLU A 193 0.82 -23.09 16.22
C GLU A 193 1.50 -21.91 16.91
N VAL A 194 0.88 -20.74 16.88
CA VAL A 194 1.40 -19.54 17.57
C VAL A 194 1.39 -19.75 19.08
N LYS A 195 0.26 -20.18 19.66
CA LYS A 195 0.13 -20.44 21.11
C LYS A 195 1.09 -21.51 21.63
N SER A 196 1.44 -22.50 20.81
CA SER A 196 2.42 -23.54 21.17
C SER A 196 3.87 -23.10 21.04
N GLY A 197 4.14 -21.89 20.54
CA GLY A 197 5.47 -21.38 20.28
C GLY A 197 6.16 -21.99 19.04
N LYS A 198 5.43 -22.73 18.21
CA LYS A 198 5.95 -23.25 16.93
C LYS A 198 6.18 -22.17 15.89
N THR A 199 5.36 -21.12 15.92
CA THR A 199 5.44 -19.98 15.02
C THR A 199 5.46 -18.69 15.82
N ALA A 200 6.45 -17.85 15.59
CA ALA A 200 6.52 -16.49 16.13
C ALA A 200 5.76 -15.52 15.23
N ILE A 201 5.13 -14.50 15.82
CA ILE A 201 4.59 -13.36 15.11
C ILE A 201 5.39 -12.12 15.55
N ILE A 202 6.11 -11.50 14.63
CA ILE A 202 6.97 -10.33 14.87
C ILE A 202 6.31 -9.10 14.24
N ALA A 203 6.29 -7.98 14.93
CA ALA A 203 5.69 -6.73 14.43
C ALA A 203 6.41 -5.50 15.02
N PRO A 204 6.24 -4.30 14.44
CA PRO A 204 6.71 -3.07 15.07
C PRO A 204 5.96 -2.77 16.38
N GLY A 205 6.59 -2.04 17.27
CA GLY A 205 5.98 -1.54 18.50
C GLY A 205 4.67 -0.82 18.24
N LYS A 206 3.72 -0.88 19.18
CA LYS A 206 2.36 -0.30 19.07
C LYS A 206 1.48 -0.89 17.96
N PHE A 207 1.89 -1.97 17.31
CA PHE A 207 1.13 -2.58 16.20
C PHE A 207 -0.34 -2.81 16.55
N MET A 208 -0.66 -3.42 17.70
CA MET A 208 -2.05 -3.70 18.09
C MET A 208 -2.86 -2.44 18.37
N GLU A 209 -2.24 -1.41 18.96
CA GLU A 209 -2.86 -0.11 19.22
C GLU A 209 -3.25 0.57 17.91
N GLU A 210 -2.33 0.63 16.97
CA GLU A 210 -2.53 1.32 15.69
C GLU A 210 -3.47 0.54 14.77
N THR A 211 -3.38 -0.78 14.77
CA THR A 211 -4.37 -1.65 14.09
C THR A 211 -5.78 -1.41 14.62
N ALA A 212 -5.96 -1.34 15.94
CA ALA A 212 -7.27 -1.06 16.54
C ALA A 212 -7.75 0.37 16.23
N SER A 213 -6.86 1.36 16.22
CA SER A 213 -7.18 2.75 15.90
C SER A 213 -7.82 2.89 14.52
N GLU A 214 -7.22 2.30 13.49
CA GLU A 214 -7.71 2.43 12.12
C GLU A 214 -8.85 1.44 11.81
N ASN A 215 -8.72 0.17 12.17
CA ASN A 215 -9.64 -0.86 11.71
C ASN A 215 -10.87 -1.03 12.63
N VAL A 216 -10.83 -0.55 13.87
CA VAL A 216 -11.94 -0.67 14.83
C VAL A 216 -12.53 0.70 15.13
N MET A 217 -11.74 1.65 15.68
CA MET A 217 -12.29 2.94 16.11
C MET A 217 -12.86 3.74 14.94
N ALA A 218 -12.12 3.89 13.86
CA ALA A 218 -12.53 4.59 12.65
C ALA A 218 -12.95 3.65 11.50
N GLY A 219 -12.88 2.34 11.70
CA GLY A 219 -12.98 1.32 10.65
C GLY A 219 -14.25 1.40 9.82
N ALA A 220 -15.43 1.62 10.42
CA ALA A 220 -16.67 1.74 9.69
C ALA A 220 -16.72 2.98 8.76
N ALA A 221 -16.10 4.09 9.16
CA ALA A 221 -16.00 5.29 8.33
C ALA A 221 -14.97 5.08 7.22
N MET A 222 -13.81 4.53 7.55
CA MET A 222 -12.74 4.24 6.59
C MET A 222 -13.18 3.22 5.55
N GLY A 223 -13.87 2.13 5.95
CA GLY A 223 -14.41 1.12 5.04
C GLY A 223 -15.37 1.70 4.00
N ARG A 224 -16.29 2.59 4.40
CA ARG A 224 -17.18 3.27 3.44
C ARG A 224 -16.40 4.16 2.46
N ARG A 225 -15.37 4.87 2.93
CA ARG A 225 -14.54 5.75 2.09
C ARG A 225 -13.56 4.98 1.22
N ALA A 226 -13.13 3.79 1.66
CA ALA A 226 -12.30 2.87 0.88
C ALA A 226 -12.98 2.44 -0.43
N ASN A 227 -14.31 2.26 -0.42
CA ASN A 227 -15.08 1.98 -1.64
C ASN A 227 -14.85 3.04 -2.72
N TYR A 228 -14.78 4.31 -2.33
CA TYR A 228 -14.46 5.40 -3.25
C TYR A 228 -13.00 5.39 -3.67
N GLN A 229 -12.07 5.24 -2.73
CA GLN A 229 -10.63 5.27 -3.01
C GLN A 229 -10.18 4.15 -3.95
N PHE A 230 -10.67 2.94 -3.75
CA PHE A 230 -10.26 1.76 -4.52
C PHE A 230 -11.21 1.42 -5.67
N GLY A 231 -12.32 2.15 -5.82
CA GLY A 231 -13.30 1.88 -6.86
C GLY A 231 -13.98 0.52 -6.75
N VAL A 232 -14.21 0.02 -5.52
CA VAL A 232 -14.70 -1.35 -5.25
C VAL A 232 -16.02 -1.66 -5.94
N GLY A 233 -16.89 -0.65 -6.13
CA GLY A 233 -18.17 -0.79 -6.86
C GLY A 233 -18.07 -0.76 -8.37
N LEU A 234 -16.85 -0.63 -8.94
CA LEU A 234 -16.63 -0.58 -10.37
C LEU A 234 -16.06 -1.91 -10.87
N SER A 235 -16.56 -2.40 -11.99
CA SER A 235 -15.96 -3.55 -12.67
C SER A 235 -14.57 -3.19 -13.19
N PRO A 236 -13.59 -4.13 -13.16
CA PRO A 236 -12.31 -3.94 -13.83
C PRO A 236 -12.49 -3.63 -15.31
N GLY A 237 -11.86 -2.57 -15.79
CA GLY A 237 -11.98 -2.17 -17.19
C GLY A 237 -11.49 -0.75 -17.46
N PRO A 238 -11.27 -0.38 -18.75
CA PRO A 238 -10.74 0.92 -19.14
C PRO A 238 -11.67 2.11 -18.83
N GLN A 239 -12.92 1.85 -18.52
CA GLN A 239 -13.95 2.83 -18.15
C GLN A 239 -14.49 2.57 -16.74
N GLY A 240 -13.88 1.63 -16.01
CA GLY A 240 -14.20 1.25 -14.66
C GLY A 240 -13.00 1.34 -13.73
N GLN A 241 -12.76 0.29 -12.93
CA GLN A 241 -11.62 0.20 -12.01
C GLN A 241 -10.39 -0.29 -12.77
N MET A 242 -9.32 0.51 -12.76
CA MET A 242 -8.06 0.22 -13.47
C MET A 242 -6.98 -0.38 -12.57
N GLY A 243 -7.07 -0.16 -11.28
CA GLY A 243 -6.08 -0.55 -10.29
C GLY A 243 -6.00 0.47 -9.16
N SER A 244 -5.19 0.21 -8.15
CA SER A 244 -5.02 1.11 -6.99
C SER A 244 -3.78 2.00 -7.08
N GLY A 245 -2.91 1.80 -8.07
CA GLY A 245 -1.65 2.54 -8.22
C GLY A 245 -0.45 1.91 -7.51
N ILE A 246 -0.67 0.99 -6.57
CA ILE A 246 0.35 0.21 -5.87
C ILE A 246 0.09 -1.30 -5.97
N GLY A 247 -1.03 -1.68 -6.55
CA GLY A 247 -1.50 -3.03 -6.82
C GLY A 247 -2.76 -2.95 -7.67
N MET A 248 -3.39 -4.08 -7.95
CA MET A 248 -4.57 -4.11 -8.83
C MET A 248 -5.84 -3.74 -8.06
N GLY A 249 -6.07 -4.32 -6.90
CA GLY A 249 -7.24 -4.07 -6.07
C GLY A 249 -7.15 -4.82 -4.76
N VAL A 250 -8.13 -4.64 -3.89
CA VAL A 250 -8.22 -5.29 -2.57
C VAL A 250 -9.11 -6.53 -2.68
N SER A 251 -8.64 -7.67 -2.16
CA SER A 251 -9.40 -8.91 -2.17
C SER A 251 -10.63 -8.86 -1.24
N GLY A 252 -11.68 -9.62 -1.58
CA GLY A 252 -12.96 -9.63 -0.87
C GLY A 252 -13.15 -10.77 0.15
N GLY A 253 -12.06 -11.35 0.66
CA GLY A 253 -12.11 -12.49 1.60
C GLY A 253 -12.19 -12.11 3.08
N GLU A 254 -11.82 -13.04 3.94
CA GLU A 254 -11.85 -12.86 5.40
C GLU A 254 -10.55 -12.19 5.89
N ILE A 255 -10.68 -11.01 6.50
CA ILE A 255 -9.58 -10.33 7.19
C ILE A 255 -9.46 -10.92 8.62
N THR A 256 -8.28 -11.37 8.97
CA THR A 256 -7.97 -12.01 10.25
C THR A 256 -6.83 -11.30 10.97
N LEU A 257 -6.61 -11.62 12.24
CA LEU A 257 -5.50 -11.09 13.02
C LEU A 257 -5.08 -12.09 14.08
N ILE A 258 -3.77 -12.31 14.22
CA ILE A 258 -3.15 -12.95 15.37
C ILE A 258 -2.20 -11.93 15.99
N ALA A 259 -2.33 -11.69 17.29
CA ALA A 259 -1.50 -10.71 17.98
C ALA A 259 -0.02 -11.08 17.91
N PRO A 260 0.89 -10.11 17.78
CA PRO A 260 2.33 -10.35 17.81
C PRO A 260 2.75 -11.04 19.11
N THR A 261 3.74 -11.93 19.00
CA THR A 261 4.41 -12.58 20.13
C THR A 261 5.75 -11.93 20.47
N ASP A 262 6.31 -11.16 19.54
CA ASP A 262 7.54 -10.37 19.68
C ASP A 262 7.37 -9.03 18.98
N THR A 263 7.94 -7.96 19.54
CA THR A 263 7.90 -6.61 18.99
C THR A 263 9.29 -6.01 18.82
N ILE A 264 9.43 -5.23 17.76
CA ILE A 264 10.64 -4.45 17.46
C ILE A 264 10.36 -3.00 17.82
N GLU A 265 11.13 -2.48 18.79
CA GLU A 265 10.90 -1.15 19.36
C GLU A 265 11.86 -0.08 18.84
N ARG A 266 13.01 -0.48 18.28
CA ARG A 266 14.06 0.46 17.88
C ARG A 266 14.79 0.03 16.61
N THR A 267 15.19 1.01 15.81
CA THR A 267 16.17 0.82 14.74
C THR A 267 17.45 0.17 15.27
N GLY A 268 17.99 -0.79 14.51
CA GLY A 268 19.19 -1.55 14.83
C GLY A 268 18.94 -2.81 15.67
N GLU A 269 17.71 -3.09 16.09
CA GLU A 269 17.40 -4.40 16.67
C GLU A 269 17.59 -5.51 15.64
N THR A 270 18.01 -6.65 16.13
CA THR A 270 18.25 -7.84 15.29
C THR A 270 17.53 -9.06 15.85
N ARG A 271 17.19 -10.00 14.98
CA ARG A 271 16.70 -11.33 15.35
C ARG A 271 17.39 -12.36 14.48
N VAL A 272 17.61 -13.53 15.03
CA VAL A 272 17.94 -14.72 14.23
C VAL A 272 16.72 -15.61 14.24
N VAL A 273 16.04 -15.71 13.11
CA VAL A 273 14.82 -16.48 12.95
C VAL A 273 15.13 -17.70 12.09
N ASP A 274 15.02 -18.88 12.66
CA ASP A 274 15.30 -20.16 11.97
C ASP A 274 16.62 -20.13 11.16
N GLY A 275 17.68 -19.57 11.76
CA GLY A 275 19.00 -19.44 11.17
C GLY A 275 19.22 -18.22 10.26
N VAL A 276 18.18 -17.45 9.96
CA VAL A 276 18.27 -16.23 9.14
C VAL A 276 18.45 -15.02 10.04
N ALA A 277 19.54 -14.28 9.85
CA ALA A 277 19.78 -13.01 10.54
C ALA A 277 18.98 -11.88 9.88
N LEU A 278 18.19 -11.17 10.68
CA LEU A 278 17.36 -10.05 10.28
C LEU A 278 17.75 -8.80 11.09
N GLU A 279 17.88 -7.68 10.44
CA GLU A 279 18.06 -6.36 11.06
C GLU A 279 16.82 -5.50 10.77
N PHE A 280 16.43 -4.66 11.73
CA PHE A 280 15.20 -3.89 11.62
C PHE A 280 15.48 -2.39 11.71
N GLN A 281 14.76 -1.62 10.90
CA GLN A 281 14.67 -0.17 11.02
C GLN A 281 13.22 0.20 11.34
N ILE A 282 12.98 0.97 12.39
CA ILE A 282 11.67 1.54 12.71
C ILE A 282 11.46 2.78 11.87
N VAL A 283 10.35 2.81 11.13
CA VAL A 283 9.97 3.91 10.24
C VAL A 283 8.55 4.41 10.54
N SER A 284 8.11 4.24 11.78
CA SER A 284 6.77 4.62 12.23
C SER A 284 6.46 6.09 12.00
N GLY A 285 5.33 6.38 11.33
CA GLY A 285 4.93 7.71 10.92
C GLY A 285 5.30 8.06 9.48
N SER A 286 6.00 7.15 8.76
CA SER A 286 6.10 7.23 7.29
C SER A 286 4.76 6.82 6.67
N GLU A 287 4.61 5.58 6.19
CA GLU A 287 3.35 5.14 5.60
C GLU A 287 2.32 4.78 6.67
N ALA A 288 2.74 4.14 7.75
CA ALA A 288 1.88 3.78 8.86
C ALA A 288 2.40 4.30 10.21
N PRO A 289 1.52 4.48 11.20
CA PRO A 289 1.93 4.93 12.53
C PRO A 289 2.72 3.87 13.31
N SER A 290 2.67 2.62 12.88
CA SER A 290 3.47 1.50 13.38
C SER A 290 4.00 0.74 12.17
N GLU A 291 5.30 0.93 11.86
CA GLU A 291 5.93 0.41 10.64
C GLU A 291 7.42 0.12 10.86
N LEU A 292 7.92 -0.93 10.19
CA LEU A 292 9.34 -1.33 10.16
C LEU A 292 9.79 -1.82 8.79
N ASN A 293 11.04 -1.57 8.48
CA ASN A 293 11.77 -2.23 7.39
C ASN A 293 12.51 -3.45 7.92
N VAL A 294 12.76 -4.44 7.04
CA VAL A 294 13.51 -5.65 7.34
C VAL A 294 14.70 -5.80 6.39
N TYR A 295 15.90 -5.81 6.92
CA TYR A 295 17.09 -6.18 6.14
C TYR A 295 17.42 -7.65 6.35
N ILE A 296 17.32 -8.44 5.28
CA ILE A 296 17.59 -9.89 5.29
C ILE A 296 19.08 -10.09 5.02
N VAL A 297 19.86 -10.18 6.10
CA VAL A 297 21.32 -10.06 6.07
C VAL A 297 22.00 -11.05 5.11
N PRO A 298 21.75 -12.37 5.16
CA PRO A 298 22.44 -13.33 4.29
C PRO A 298 22.11 -13.16 2.81
N HIS A 299 20.97 -12.52 2.51
CA HIS A 299 20.47 -12.33 1.15
C HIS A 299 20.70 -10.91 0.61
N ARG A 300 21.32 -10.02 1.41
CA ARG A 300 21.60 -8.62 1.05
C ARG A 300 20.39 -7.91 0.45
N THR A 301 19.20 -8.24 0.99
CA THR A 301 17.91 -7.78 0.51
C THR A 301 17.24 -6.88 1.57
N LEU A 302 16.92 -5.66 1.19
CA LEU A 302 16.11 -4.74 2.00
C LEU A 302 14.63 -4.88 1.62
N LEU A 303 13.79 -5.28 2.58
CA LEU A 303 12.34 -5.10 2.49
C LEU A 303 12.02 -3.75 3.12
N SER A 304 11.62 -2.80 2.29
CA SER A 304 11.35 -1.41 2.68
C SER A 304 9.89 -1.16 3.06
N ALA A 305 9.20 -2.18 3.48
CA ALA A 305 7.77 -2.13 3.83
C ALA A 305 6.97 -1.37 2.76
N GLU A 306 6.26 -0.33 3.13
CA GLU A 306 5.61 0.59 2.20
C GLU A 306 6.27 1.98 2.19
N MET A 307 7.36 2.15 2.97
CA MET A 307 8.17 3.38 2.99
C MET A 307 8.69 3.75 1.59
N SER A 308 8.97 2.76 0.74
CA SER A 308 9.49 2.93 -0.62
C SER A 308 8.76 1.99 -1.58
N THR A 309 8.04 2.54 -2.57
CA THR A 309 7.22 1.79 -3.53
C THR A 309 7.47 2.28 -4.96
N CYS A 310 6.78 1.70 -5.95
CA CYS A 310 6.88 2.10 -7.36
C CYS A 310 6.19 3.44 -7.70
N SER A 311 5.65 4.16 -6.71
CA SER A 311 4.97 5.43 -6.93
C SER A 311 5.17 6.41 -5.79
N LEU A 312 4.88 7.69 -6.04
CA LEU A 312 4.70 8.66 -4.95
C LEU A 312 3.48 8.25 -4.13
N HIS A 313 3.71 7.90 -2.87
CA HIS A 313 2.65 7.51 -1.96
C HIS A 313 1.85 8.71 -1.46
N ASN A 314 0.61 8.50 -1.04
CA ASN A 314 -0.18 9.55 -0.40
C ASN A 314 0.32 9.82 1.04
N ILE A 315 0.21 11.09 1.46
CA ILE A 315 0.53 11.52 2.83
C ILE A 315 -0.71 11.51 3.72
N LEU A 316 -1.88 11.63 3.11
CA LEU A 316 -3.19 11.42 3.74
C LEU A 316 -4.12 10.78 2.71
N THR A 317 -4.53 9.56 3.00
CA THR A 317 -5.35 8.78 2.08
C THR A 317 -6.82 9.21 2.10
N PRO A 318 -7.54 9.21 0.95
CA PRO A 318 -8.97 9.51 0.91
C PRO A 318 -9.84 8.62 1.80
N ARG A 319 -9.47 7.35 2.03
CA ARG A 319 -10.20 6.48 2.98
C ARG A 319 -10.16 7.00 4.41
N GLY A 320 -9.10 7.73 4.76
CA GLY A 320 -8.81 8.18 6.11
C GLY A 320 -7.67 7.37 6.73
N ALA A 321 -6.78 8.09 7.39
CA ALA A 321 -5.66 7.57 8.19
C ALA A 321 -5.18 8.68 9.11
N LYS A 322 -4.25 8.38 10.03
CA LYS A 322 -3.45 9.43 10.65
C LYS A 322 -2.61 10.11 9.57
N VAL A 323 -2.48 11.44 9.63
CA VAL A 323 -1.63 12.17 8.67
C VAL A 323 -0.18 11.70 8.86
N ARG A 324 0.51 11.42 7.78
CA ARG A 324 1.88 10.92 7.75
C ARG A 324 2.88 12.06 7.86
N ASP A 325 3.97 11.85 8.56
CA ASP A 325 5.04 12.84 8.70
C ASP A 325 5.99 12.79 7.50
N THR A 326 5.76 13.67 6.53
CA THR A 326 6.56 13.72 5.30
C THR A 326 8.03 14.07 5.54
N HIS A 327 8.32 14.86 6.59
CA HIS A 327 9.71 15.19 6.95
C HIS A 327 10.42 13.98 7.56
N ALA A 328 9.77 13.30 8.51
CA ALA A 328 10.30 12.07 9.09
C ALA A 328 10.46 10.97 8.04
N TRP A 329 9.50 10.84 7.10
CA TRP A 329 9.58 9.90 6.00
C TRP A 329 10.85 10.08 5.15
N ALA A 330 11.16 11.32 4.76
CA ALA A 330 12.42 11.63 4.07
C ALA A 330 13.64 11.28 4.92
N GLY A 331 13.58 11.51 6.25
CA GLY A 331 14.63 11.13 7.20
C GLY A 331 14.84 9.62 7.28
N PHE A 332 13.76 8.82 7.29
CA PHE A 332 13.85 7.35 7.31
C PHE A 332 14.44 6.77 6.02
N LEU A 333 14.13 7.38 4.87
CA LEU A 333 14.77 7.00 3.59
C LEU A 333 16.27 7.31 3.59
N ASP A 334 16.68 8.45 4.19
CA ASP A 334 18.10 8.79 4.35
C ASP A 334 18.82 7.83 5.33
N GLU A 335 18.17 7.50 6.46
CA GLU A 335 18.67 6.50 7.40
C GLU A 335 18.81 5.12 6.75
N ALA A 336 17.82 4.69 5.93
CA ALA A 336 17.91 3.44 5.18
C ALA A 336 19.08 3.41 4.20
N LEU A 337 19.37 4.53 3.52
CA LEU A 337 20.55 4.66 2.66
C LEU A 337 21.85 4.51 3.47
N GLN A 338 21.94 5.10 4.64
CA GLN A 338 23.11 5.02 5.51
C GLN A 338 23.31 3.60 6.07
N LEU A 339 22.23 2.94 6.52
CA LEU A 339 22.28 1.62 7.13
C LEU A 339 22.49 0.50 6.08
N TYR A 340 21.81 0.59 4.94
CA TYR A 340 21.65 -0.53 4.02
C TYR A 340 22.14 -0.25 2.60
N GLY A 341 22.28 1.01 2.17
CA GLY A 341 22.58 1.38 0.80
C GLY A 341 23.92 0.80 0.26
N GLY A 342 24.95 0.71 1.12
CA GLY A 342 26.22 0.06 0.78
C GLY A 342 26.20 -1.48 0.85
N ARG A 343 25.11 -2.07 1.32
CA ARG A 343 24.99 -3.50 1.69
C ARG A 343 23.92 -4.24 0.90
N SER A 344 22.95 -3.53 0.31
CA SER A 344 21.81 -4.11 -0.39
C SER A 344 22.10 -4.32 -1.87
N ASP A 345 21.89 -5.54 -2.33
CA ASP A 345 21.89 -5.87 -3.76
C ASP A 345 20.48 -5.80 -4.35
N THR A 346 19.46 -5.84 -3.50
CA THR A 346 18.05 -5.79 -3.90
C THR A 346 17.23 -5.01 -2.87
N VAL A 347 16.28 -4.21 -3.35
CA VAL A 347 15.18 -3.70 -2.54
C VAL A 347 13.87 -4.28 -3.03
N ILE A 348 13.09 -4.76 -2.09
CA ILE A 348 11.69 -5.19 -2.27
C ILE A 348 10.79 -4.37 -1.38
N SER A 349 9.54 -4.28 -1.76
CA SER A 349 8.53 -3.56 -1.02
C SER A 349 7.30 -4.44 -0.84
N SER A 350 6.46 -4.08 0.09
CA SER A 350 5.19 -4.77 0.34
C SER A 350 4.18 -4.58 -0.81
N HIS A 351 4.49 -3.71 -1.76
CA HIS A 351 3.77 -3.51 -3.02
C HIS A 351 4.75 -3.49 -4.20
N CYS A 352 4.21 -3.55 -5.43
CA CYS A 352 4.99 -3.39 -6.66
C CYS A 352 6.01 -4.50 -6.93
N TRP A 353 7.09 -4.20 -7.61
CA TRP A 353 8.15 -5.12 -8.03
C TRP A 353 9.52 -4.73 -7.45
N PRO A 354 10.46 -5.69 -7.34
CA PRO A 354 11.79 -5.42 -6.81
C PRO A 354 12.60 -4.47 -7.71
N ARG A 355 13.66 -3.89 -7.10
CA ARG A 355 14.78 -3.30 -7.85
C ARG A 355 16.06 -4.06 -7.54
N PHE A 356 16.81 -4.36 -8.58
CA PHE A 356 18.00 -5.19 -8.51
C PHE A 356 19.25 -4.39 -8.86
N GLY A 357 20.29 -4.56 -8.05
CA GLY A 357 21.54 -3.86 -8.15
C GLY A 357 21.66 -2.67 -7.21
N GLN A 358 22.82 -2.53 -6.57
CA GLN A 358 23.07 -1.50 -5.54
C GLN A 358 22.80 -0.07 -6.07
N GLY A 359 23.13 0.19 -7.34
CA GLY A 359 22.87 1.48 -7.97
C GLY A 359 21.37 1.81 -8.08
N GLU A 360 20.55 0.81 -8.43
CA GLU A 360 19.09 0.94 -8.51
C GLU A 360 18.46 1.11 -7.11
N VAL A 361 18.94 0.34 -6.14
CA VAL A 361 18.50 0.46 -4.74
C VAL A 361 18.76 1.88 -4.22
N ASN A 362 20.00 2.34 -4.32
CA ASN A 362 20.39 3.66 -3.83
C ASN A 362 19.73 4.79 -4.61
N GLY A 363 19.61 4.64 -5.92
CA GLY A 363 18.95 5.61 -6.79
C GLY A 363 17.48 5.81 -6.43
N MET A 364 16.73 4.71 -6.17
CA MET A 364 15.33 4.77 -5.77
C MET A 364 15.17 5.42 -4.39
N LEU A 365 15.89 4.93 -3.37
CA LEU A 365 15.80 5.46 -2.01
C LEU A 365 16.17 6.95 -1.95
N ALA A 366 17.28 7.35 -2.61
CA ALA A 366 17.72 8.74 -2.64
C ALA A 366 16.72 9.65 -3.35
N SER A 367 16.20 9.21 -4.51
CA SER A 367 15.27 10.01 -5.29
C SER A 367 13.90 10.15 -4.59
N GLN A 368 13.40 9.10 -3.93
CA GLN A 368 12.18 9.20 -3.14
C GLN A 368 12.37 10.05 -1.88
N ARG A 369 13.53 9.94 -1.19
CA ARG A 369 13.91 10.86 -0.10
C ARG A 369 13.81 12.32 -0.54
N ASP A 370 14.45 12.65 -1.66
CA ASP A 370 14.48 14.00 -2.20
C ASP A 370 13.08 14.48 -2.62
N ASN A 371 12.26 13.57 -3.15
CA ASN A 371 10.89 13.85 -3.56
C ASN A 371 10.00 14.21 -2.35
N TYR A 372 10.03 13.40 -1.28
CA TYR A 372 9.28 13.71 -0.04
C TYR A 372 9.82 14.94 0.66
N ARG A 373 11.15 15.13 0.69
CA ARG A 373 11.76 16.30 1.30
C ARG A 373 11.40 17.58 0.57
N TYR A 374 11.45 17.58 -0.75
CA TYR A 374 11.04 18.74 -1.56
C TYR A 374 9.55 19.06 -1.34
N LEU A 375 8.68 18.05 -1.41
CA LEU A 375 7.26 18.20 -1.15
C LEU A 375 7.00 18.85 0.22
N HIS A 376 7.65 18.36 1.26
CA HIS A 376 7.55 18.90 2.62
C HIS A 376 8.01 20.37 2.65
N ASP A 377 9.25 20.63 2.24
CA ASP A 377 9.88 21.95 2.40
C ASP A 377 9.17 23.02 1.58
N GLN A 378 8.70 22.72 0.37
CA GLN A 378 7.93 23.67 -0.43
C GLN A 378 6.52 23.89 0.14
N SER A 379 5.90 22.87 0.70
CA SER A 379 4.61 23.03 1.39
C SER A 379 4.74 23.93 2.61
N VAL A 380 5.75 23.71 3.46
CA VAL A 380 6.03 24.56 4.64
C VAL A 380 6.38 25.99 4.21
N ARG A 381 7.17 26.17 3.16
CA ARG A 381 7.49 27.47 2.60
C ARG A 381 6.22 28.22 2.17
N GLY A 382 5.33 27.56 1.42
CA GLY A 382 4.06 28.16 0.97
C GLY A 382 3.15 28.55 2.14
N MET A 383 3.03 27.67 3.14
CA MET A 383 2.29 27.98 4.40
C MET A 383 2.83 29.23 5.08
N ASN A 384 4.15 29.36 5.21
CA ASN A 384 4.80 30.52 5.86
C ASN A 384 4.67 31.81 5.01
N GLN A 385 4.36 31.68 3.73
CA GLN A 385 4.01 32.81 2.84
C GLN A 385 2.53 33.15 2.86
N GLY A 386 1.72 32.48 3.68
CA GLY A 386 0.29 32.75 3.85
C GLY A 386 -0.61 32.06 2.81
N GLN A 387 -0.09 31.10 2.03
CA GLN A 387 -0.90 30.33 1.10
C GLN A 387 -1.90 29.44 1.83
N THR A 388 -3.12 29.38 1.34
CA THR A 388 -4.13 28.41 1.75
C THR A 388 -3.79 27.00 1.22
N PRO A 389 -4.41 25.93 1.75
CA PRO A 389 -4.20 24.59 1.21
C PRO A 389 -4.53 24.45 -0.28
N VAL A 390 -5.50 25.21 -0.77
CA VAL A 390 -5.91 25.18 -2.18
C VAL A 390 -4.88 25.87 -3.05
N GLU A 391 -4.44 27.08 -2.69
CA GLU A 391 -3.41 27.82 -3.41
C GLU A 391 -2.08 27.07 -3.44
N LEU A 392 -1.69 26.46 -2.32
CA LEU A 392 -0.52 25.62 -2.25
C LEU A 392 -0.61 24.42 -3.21
N ALA A 393 -1.76 23.75 -3.25
CA ALA A 393 -1.98 22.58 -4.09
C ALA A 393 -1.97 22.90 -5.59
N GLU A 394 -2.42 24.10 -5.97
CA GLU A 394 -2.42 24.58 -7.36
C GLU A 394 -1.01 25.08 -7.78
N GLY A 395 -0.24 25.62 -6.84
CA GLY A 395 1.07 26.21 -7.11
C GLY A 395 2.26 25.27 -7.06
N ILE A 396 2.16 24.16 -6.32
CA ILE A 396 3.29 23.25 -6.14
C ILE A 396 3.54 22.37 -7.37
N THR A 397 4.77 22.33 -7.85
CA THR A 397 5.18 21.48 -8.99
C THR A 397 6.34 20.59 -8.60
N GLN A 398 6.36 19.38 -9.14
CA GLN A 398 7.47 18.45 -8.96
C GLN A 398 8.68 18.90 -9.81
N PRO A 399 9.91 18.91 -9.24
CA PRO A 399 11.12 19.18 -10.04
C PRO A 399 11.25 18.21 -11.21
N PRO A 400 11.72 18.68 -12.38
CA PRO A 400 11.83 17.83 -13.56
C PRO A 400 12.69 16.59 -13.35
N GLU A 401 13.77 16.67 -12.61
CA GLU A 401 14.68 15.56 -12.32
C GLU A 401 13.96 14.45 -11.51
N LEU A 402 13.11 14.83 -10.56
CA LEU A 402 12.29 13.90 -9.78
C LEU A 402 11.11 13.36 -10.58
N ALA A 403 10.52 14.18 -11.45
CA ALA A 403 9.39 13.81 -12.31
C ALA A 403 9.78 12.81 -13.42
N GLN A 404 11.07 12.76 -13.80
CA GLN A 404 11.61 11.80 -14.77
C GLN A 404 11.85 10.40 -14.19
N GLN A 405 11.59 10.18 -12.90
CA GLN A 405 11.63 8.85 -12.27
C GLN A 405 10.25 8.25 -12.23
N TRP A 406 10.06 7.06 -12.83
CA TRP A 406 8.77 6.39 -12.85
C TRP A 406 8.23 6.15 -11.44
N PHE A 407 9.07 5.74 -10.49
CA PHE A 407 8.69 5.49 -9.09
C PHE A 407 8.41 6.75 -8.26
N ASN A 408 8.59 7.95 -8.82
CA ASN A 408 8.19 9.21 -8.18
C ASN A 408 6.87 9.77 -8.73
N ARG A 409 6.23 9.06 -9.67
CA ARG A 409 4.95 9.52 -10.24
C ARG A 409 3.78 9.24 -9.30
N GLY A 410 2.76 10.08 -9.42
CA GLY A 410 1.61 10.06 -8.52
C GLY A 410 0.50 9.13 -8.99
N TYR A 411 0.64 7.81 -8.78
CA TYR A 411 -0.42 6.84 -9.05
C TYR A 411 -1.32 6.60 -7.82
N TYR A 412 -0.78 6.79 -6.62
CA TYR A 412 -1.46 6.56 -5.35
C TYR A 412 -1.49 7.81 -4.44
N GLY A 413 -0.56 8.72 -4.63
CA GLY A 413 -0.53 10.08 -4.09
C GLY A 413 -0.33 11.09 -5.21
N THR A 414 -0.45 12.38 -4.93
CA THR A 414 -0.14 13.47 -5.88
C THR A 414 0.46 14.64 -5.13
N TYR A 415 1.21 15.50 -5.80
CA TYR A 415 1.71 16.74 -5.21
C TYR A 415 0.58 17.62 -4.67
N SER A 416 -0.52 17.75 -5.42
CA SER A 416 -1.71 18.53 -5.01
C SER A 416 -2.36 17.97 -3.73
N HIS A 417 -2.56 16.67 -3.63
CA HIS A 417 -3.16 16.06 -2.43
C HIS A 417 -2.19 16.04 -1.24
N ASN A 418 -0.94 15.72 -1.51
CA ASN A 418 0.07 15.57 -0.48
C ASN A 418 0.46 16.90 0.15
N SER A 419 0.51 18.01 -0.62
CA SER A 419 0.74 19.34 -0.06
C SER A 419 -0.36 19.78 0.91
N LYS A 420 -1.64 19.44 0.62
CA LYS A 420 -2.74 19.65 1.56
C LYS A 420 -2.60 18.78 2.82
N ALA A 421 -2.04 17.58 2.69
CA ALA A 421 -1.80 16.72 3.82
C ALA A 421 -0.67 17.27 4.71
N VAL A 422 0.41 17.79 4.13
CA VAL A 422 1.47 18.51 4.87
C VAL A 422 0.90 19.74 5.58
N TYR A 423 0.04 20.49 4.89
CA TYR A 423 -0.66 21.62 5.52
C TYR A 423 -1.46 21.17 6.74
N GLN A 424 -2.23 20.08 6.61
CA GLN A 424 -3.05 19.56 7.70
C GLN A 424 -2.20 19.03 8.86
N TRP A 425 -1.03 18.49 8.60
CA TRP A 425 -0.09 18.03 9.64
C TRP A 425 0.30 19.17 10.59
N TYR A 426 0.59 20.36 10.04
CA TYR A 426 1.04 21.51 10.82
C TYR A 426 -0.08 22.39 11.34
N LEU A 427 -1.10 22.68 10.51
CA LEU A 427 -2.10 23.71 10.73
C LEU A 427 -3.52 23.15 10.94
N GLY A 428 -3.72 21.85 10.76
CA GLY A 428 -5.03 21.22 10.89
C GLY A 428 -5.97 21.49 9.71
N TRP A 429 -7.26 21.33 9.94
CA TRP A 429 -8.31 21.41 8.90
C TRP A 429 -8.71 22.83 8.52
N TYR A 430 -8.43 23.81 9.36
CA TYR A 430 -8.83 25.20 9.13
C TYR A 430 -7.88 25.91 8.18
N ASP A 431 -8.42 26.47 7.12
CA ASP A 431 -7.68 27.11 6.03
C ASP A 431 -7.38 28.61 6.27
N ALA A 432 -7.54 29.10 7.50
CA ALA A 432 -7.38 30.50 7.92
C ALA A 432 -8.39 31.47 7.27
N ASN A 433 -9.40 31.00 6.51
CA ASN A 433 -10.47 31.85 6.01
C ASN A 433 -11.66 31.83 6.99
N PRO A 434 -12.00 32.99 7.64
CA PRO A 434 -13.09 33.03 8.62
C PRO A 434 -14.45 32.56 8.09
N VAL A 435 -14.69 32.68 6.79
CA VAL A 435 -15.94 32.21 6.13
C VAL A 435 -16.07 30.69 6.26
N ASN A 436 -14.96 29.97 6.27
CA ASN A 436 -14.93 28.50 6.35
C ASN A 436 -14.86 27.98 7.79
N LEU A 437 -14.64 28.84 8.80
CA LEU A 437 -14.57 28.41 10.19
C LEU A 437 -15.93 27.91 10.71
N ASN A 438 -17.01 28.62 10.37
CA ASN A 438 -18.38 28.26 10.75
C ASN A 438 -19.36 28.48 9.58
N PRO A 439 -19.23 27.71 8.50
CA PRO A 439 -20.05 27.86 7.32
C PRO A 439 -21.51 27.48 7.58
N TRP A 440 -22.43 28.05 6.84
CA TRP A 440 -23.82 27.61 6.81
C TRP A 440 -23.92 26.14 6.44
N PRO A 441 -24.87 25.38 7.01
CA PRO A 441 -25.16 24.02 6.56
C PRO A 441 -25.32 23.95 5.04
N PRO A 442 -24.89 22.87 4.36
CA PRO A 442 -24.83 22.81 2.90
C PRO A 442 -26.14 23.20 2.19
N GLN A 443 -27.30 22.75 2.68
CA GLN A 443 -28.60 23.07 2.08
C GLN A 443 -28.94 24.53 2.23
N GLU A 444 -28.73 25.12 3.39
CA GLU A 444 -28.98 26.52 3.66
C GLU A 444 -28.03 27.42 2.84
N ARG A 445 -26.76 27.03 2.77
CA ARG A 445 -25.78 27.70 1.95
C ARG A 445 -26.16 27.69 0.47
N ALA A 446 -26.59 26.53 -0.06
CA ALA A 446 -27.05 26.41 -1.44
C ALA A 446 -28.27 27.33 -1.73
N LYS A 447 -29.29 27.36 -0.86
CA LYS A 447 -30.43 28.25 -1.00
C LYS A 447 -30.01 29.71 -1.07
N ARG A 448 -29.11 30.16 -0.21
CA ARG A 448 -28.60 31.51 -0.17
C ARG A 448 -27.80 31.88 -1.42
N TYR A 449 -26.98 30.97 -1.92
CA TYR A 449 -26.25 31.17 -3.19
C TYR A 449 -27.24 31.32 -4.37
N VAL A 450 -28.22 30.40 -4.48
CA VAL A 450 -29.23 30.48 -5.55
C VAL A 450 -29.98 31.81 -5.46
N ALA A 451 -30.41 32.20 -4.28
CA ALA A 451 -31.10 33.52 -4.11
C ALA A 451 -30.20 34.69 -4.47
N ALA A 452 -28.90 34.66 -4.09
CA ALA A 452 -27.94 35.73 -4.36
C ALA A 452 -27.65 35.94 -5.86
N ILE A 453 -27.70 34.86 -6.65
CA ILE A 453 -27.47 34.91 -8.12
C ILE A 453 -28.77 35.10 -8.93
N GLY A 454 -29.90 35.42 -8.29
CA GLY A 454 -31.14 35.73 -8.96
C GLY A 454 -32.19 34.62 -8.99
N GLY A 455 -31.94 33.50 -8.30
CA GLY A 455 -32.86 32.37 -8.23
C GLY A 455 -32.76 31.43 -9.44
N PRO A 456 -33.56 30.35 -9.46
CA PRO A 456 -33.66 29.45 -10.59
C PRO A 456 -34.45 30.09 -11.74
#